data_d0fb3a719a1963c4a47899130bef329e
#
_entry.id   d0fb3a719a1963c4a47899130bef329e
#
_cell.length_a   1.000
_cell.length_b   1.000
_cell.length_c   1.000
_cell.angle_alpha   90.00
_cell.angle_beta   90.00
_cell.angle_gamma   90.00
#
_symmetry.space_group_name_H-M   'P 1'
#
loop_
_entity.id
_entity.type
_entity.pdbx_description
1 polymer ?
#
loop_
_entity_poly.entity_id
_entity_poly.type
_entity_poly.pdbx_seq_one_letter_code
_entity_poly.pdbx_strand_id
1 'polypeptide(L)'
;MPLIYVDTLEDPRLDAFARLTEAQLRSKLEPERALFIAESQKVIERAFEGGMEPISLLMEEKWLPSMAPLIERMEERAGMRPGGEGLPVFMAPHDELERLTGFELTRGALGAFRRPALPTVADVLHEARLVAVLEDITNHTNVGAIFRSAAALGVDAVLVSPACYDPLYRRAVRVSMGTVFQVPWTRIGDENVPNRSGCGTWSNEGIAELHEHGFTCAAMALSDDSMTPDELSALLAARETASG
;
A
#
# COMPACT_ATOMS: atom_id res chain seq x y z
N MET A 1 24.65 -10.34 -5.79
CA MET A 1 23.84 -9.32 -6.51
C MET A 1 24.14 -9.39 -8.00
N PRO A 2 23.25 -9.90 -8.83
CA PRO A 2 23.41 -9.83 -10.29
C PRO A 2 23.03 -8.43 -10.79
N LEU A 3 24.03 -7.65 -11.24
CA LEU A 3 23.81 -6.43 -12.00
C LEU A 3 23.55 -6.80 -13.46
N ILE A 4 22.43 -6.35 -14.01
CA ILE A 4 21.97 -6.69 -15.34
C ILE A 4 21.78 -5.40 -16.15
N TYR A 5 22.64 -5.14 -17.10
CA TYR A 5 22.51 -4.00 -18.00
C TYR A 5 21.51 -4.32 -19.11
N VAL A 6 20.60 -3.40 -19.36
CA VAL A 6 19.58 -3.48 -20.40
C VAL A 6 19.61 -2.21 -21.24
N ASP A 7 19.58 -2.38 -22.56
CA ASP A 7 19.62 -1.25 -23.49
C ASP A 7 18.22 -0.66 -23.76
N THR A 8 17.18 -1.44 -23.51
CA THR A 8 15.79 -1.06 -23.78
C THR A 8 14.83 -1.68 -22.77
N LEU A 9 13.70 -1.01 -22.52
CA LEU A 9 12.62 -1.52 -21.69
C LEU A 9 11.78 -2.63 -22.37
N GLU A 10 12.10 -3.00 -23.60
CA GLU A 10 11.43 -4.12 -24.30
C GLU A 10 11.88 -5.51 -23.80
N ASP A 11 12.89 -5.56 -22.93
CA ASP A 11 13.31 -6.80 -22.29
C ASP A 11 12.15 -7.41 -21.46
N PRO A 12 11.75 -8.67 -21.71
CA PRO A 12 10.65 -9.32 -21.01
C PRO A 12 10.83 -9.38 -19.48
N ARG A 13 12.05 -9.36 -18.99
CA ARG A 13 12.36 -9.34 -17.55
C ARG A 13 11.91 -8.05 -16.86
N LEU A 14 11.64 -6.99 -17.65
CA LEU A 14 11.18 -5.68 -17.19
C LEU A 14 9.67 -5.50 -17.30
N ASP A 15 8.91 -6.54 -17.69
CA ASP A 15 7.46 -6.45 -17.91
C ASP A 15 6.71 -5.85 -16.72
N ALA A 16 7.09 -6.23 -15.49
CA ALA A 16 6.49 -5.70 -14.28
C ALA A 16 6.59 -4.17 -14.18
N PHE A 17 7.66 -3.58 -14.70
CA PHE A 17 7.88 -2.14 -14.67
C PHE A 17 7.25 -1.41 -15.86
N ALA A 18 7.33 -2.01 -17.07
CA ALA A 18 7.13 -1.32 -18.34
C ALA A 18 5.82 -1.66 -19.05
N ARG A 19 5.32 -2.89 -18.95
CA ARG A 19 4.25 -3.39 -19.81
C ARG A 19 3.01 -3.88 -19.08
N LEU A 20 3.15 -4.36 -17.85
CA LEU A 20 1.99 -4.85 -17.11
C LEU A 20 1.16 -3.68 -16.59
N THR A 21 -0.13 -3.73 -16.87
CA THR A 21 -1.10 -2.84 -16.25
C THR A 21 -1.24 -3.15 -14.76
N GLU A 22 -1.76 -2.20 -14.00
CA GLU A 22 -2.01 -2.42 -12.57
C GLU A 22 -2.97 -3.60 -12.31
N ALA A 23 -3.92 -3.84 -13.20
CA ALA A 23 -4.80 -5.00 -13.11
C ALA A 23 -4.04 -6.31 -13.29
N GLN A 24 -3.09 -6.36 -14.21
CA GLN A 24 -2.21 -7.51 -14.44
C GLN A 24 -1.22 -7.69 -13.28
N LEU A 25 -0.63 -6.59 -12.77
CA LEU A 25 0.23 -6.63 -11.58
C LEU A 25 -0.51 -7.15 -10.35
N ARG A 26 -1.78 -6.77 -10.18
CA ARG A 26 -2.61 -7.25 -9.07
C ARG A 26 -2.91 -8.75 -9.16
N SER A 27 -2.96 -9.32 -10.38
CA SER A 27 -3.14 -10.76 -10.66
C SER A 27 -4.16 -11.45 -9.76
N LYS A 28 -5.42 -11.00 -9.78
CA LYS A 28 -6.49 -11.56 -8.93
C LYS A 28 -6.71 -13.06 -9.10
N LEU A 29 -6.43 -13.60 -10.29
CA LEU A 29 -6.58 -15.02 -10.61
C LEU A 29 -5.39 -15.87 -10.14
N GLU A 30 -4.22 -15.27 -10.01
CA GLU A 30 -2.98 -15.91 -9.56
C GLU A 30 -2.31 -15.02 -8.48
N PRO A 31 -2.90 -14.95 -7.26
CA PRO A 31 -2.42 -14.03 -6.22
C PRO A 31 -0.96 -14.21 -5.83
N GLU A 32 -0.43 -15.43 -5.96
CA GLU A 32 0.97 -15.74 -5.69
C GLU A 32 1.95 -15.07 -6.65
N ARG A 33 1.46 -14.62 -7.83
CA ARG A 33 2.22 -13.86 -8.83
C ARG A 33 2.00 -12.35 -8.74
N ALA A 34 1.09 -11.93 -7.87
CA ALA A 34 0.72 -10.53 -7.77
C ALA A 34 1.90 -9.67 -7.29
N LEU A 35 2.11 -8.54 -7.96
CA LEU A 35 3.18 -7.59 -7.69
C LEU A 35 2.62 -6.18 -7.42
N PHE A 36 3.46 -5.33 -6.88
CA PHE A 36 3.29 -3.88 -6.89
C PHE A 36 4.62 -3.19 -7.14
N ILE A 37 4.57 -1.93 -7.58
CA ILE A 37 5.74 -1.13 -7.88
C ILE A 37 5.90 -0.02 -6.84
N ALA A 38 7.06 0.00 -6.19
CA ALA A 38 7.51 1.09 -5.33
C ALA A 38 8.45 2.01 -6.10
N GLU A 39 8.26 3.32 -5.98
CA GLU A 39 9.02 4.33 -6.71
C GLU A 39 9.75 5.25 -5.74
N SER A 40 11.04 5.44 -5.92
CA SER A 40 12.03 6.15 -5.10
C SER A 40 12.65 5.30 -3.99
N GLN A 41 13.93 5.63 -3.70
CA GLN A 41 14.69 4.94 -2.64
C GLN A 41 13.93 4.86 -1.32
N LYS A 42 13.33 5.95 -0.86
CA LYS A 42 12.62 5.99 0.42
C LYS A 42 11.36 5.11 0.47
N VAL A 43 10.62 5.04 -0.63
CA VAL A 43 9.42 4.21 -0.72
C VAL A 43 9.81 2.72 -0.79
N ILE A 44 10.87 2.41 -1.54
CA ILE A 44 11.44 1.06 -1.63
C ILE A 44 11.94 0.61 -0.25
N GLU A 45 12.65 1.46 0.48
CA GLU A 45 13.12 1.18 1.83
C GLU A 45 11.95 0.90 2.79
N ARG A 46 10.92 1.74 2.78
CA ARG A 46 9.73 1.53 3.62
C ARG A 46 8.97 0.25 3.26
N ALA A 47 8.87 -0.10 1.98
CA ALA A 47 8.28 -1.37 1.57
C ALA A 47 9.08 -2.55 2.13
N PHE A 48 10.40 -2.50 2.01
CA PHE A 48 11.29 -3.53 2.54
C PHE A 48 11.24 -3.64 4.06
N GLU A 49 11.29 -2.52 4.78
CA GLU A 49 11.17 -2.46 6.25
C GLU A 49 9.79 -2.93 6.74
N GLY A 50 8.73 -2.64 5.99
CA GLY A 50 7.39 -3.17 6.19
C GLY A 50 7.22 -4.66 5.87
N GLY A 51 8.32 -5.37 5.59
CA GLY A 51 8.30 -6.82 5.38
C GLY A 51 7.96 -7.26 3.96
N MET A 52 7.80 -6.33 3.01
CA MET A 52 7.49 -6.69 1.62
C MET A 52 8.67 -7.41 0.96
N GLU A 53 8.35 -8.40 0.14
CA GLU A 53 9.34 -9.21 -0.57
C GLU A 53 9.80 -8.53 -1.86
N PRO A 54 11.08 -8.09 -1.96
CA PRO A 54 11.61 -7.56 -3.20
C PRO A 54 11.81 -8.65 -4.23
N ILE A 55 11.42 -8.38 -5.48
CA ILE A 55 11.55 -9.29 -6.63
C ILE A 55 12.65 -8.82 -7.58
N SER A 56 12.70 -7.52 -7.87
CA SER A 56 13.74 -6.91 -8.69
C SER A 56 13.78 -5.40 -8.48
N LEU A 57 14.90 -4.79 -8.86
CA LEU A 57 15.07 -3.34 -8.90
C LEU A 57 15.41 -2.89 -10.32
N LEU A 58 15.04 -1.65 -10.65
CA LEU A 58 15.35 -1.00 -11.92
C LEU A 58 15.77 0.45 -11.66
N MET A 59 16.96 0.84 -12.15
CA MET A 59 17.52 2.19 -11.93
C MET A 59 18.54 2.58 -13.00
N GLU A 60 18.92 3.85 -12.98
CA GLU A 60 20.14 4.29 -13.65
C GLU A 60 21.38 3.95 -12.81
N GLU A 61 22.50 3.71 -13.46
CA GLU A 61 23.76 3.37 -12.79
C GLU A 61 24.21 4.45 -11.78
N LYS A 62 23.91 5.74 -12.05
CA LYS A 62 24.24 6.84 -11.13
C LYS A 62 23.64 6.70 -9.74
N TRP A 63 22.55 5.94 -9.59
CA TRP A 63 21.87 5.71 -8.32
C TRP A 63 22.41 4.51 -7.53
N LEU A 64 23.21 3.65 -8.17
CA LEU A 64 23.74 2.45 -7.52
C LEU A 64 24.49 2.75 -6.22
N PRO A 65 25.38 3.76 -6.12
CA PRO A 65 26.09 4.03 -4.87
C PRO A 65 25.15 4.37 -3.69
N SER A 66 24.07 5.12 -3.95
CA SER A 66 23.10 5.49 -2.90
C SER A 66 22.18 4.34 -2.52
N MET A 67 21.93 3.41 -3.44
CA MET A 67 21.04 2.25 -3.24
C MET A 67 21.80 1.04 -2.67
N ALA A 68 23.11 0.97 -2.80
CA ALA A 68 23.92 -0.19 -2.42
C ALA A 68 23.66 -0.68 -0.98
N PRO A 69 23.61 0.18 0.06
CA PRO A 69 23.36 -0.30 1.43
C PRO A 69 21.98 -0.95 1.60
N LEU A 70 20.98 -0.45 0.87
CA LEU A 70 19.63 -1.02 0.91
C LEU A 70 19.58 -2.35 0.15
N ILE A 71 20.25 -2.43 -1.00
CA ILE A 71 20.35 -3.65 -1.80
C ILE A 71 21.05 -4.76 -1.02
N GLU A 72 22.15 -4.47 -0.32
CA GLU A 72 22.84 -5.42 0.54
C GLU A 72 21.91 -6.01 1.60
N ARG A 73 21.16 -5.17 2.31
CA ARG A 73 20.15 -5.62 3.30
C ARG A 73 19.07 -6.50 2.67
N MET A 74 18.64 -6.17 1.46
CA MET A 74 17.64 -6.97 0.71
C MET A 74 18.22 -8.33 0.32
N GLU A 75 19.45 -8.38 -0.13
CA GLU A 75 20.14 -9.62 -0.50
C GLU A 75 20.41 -10.53 0.70
N GLU A 76 20.83 -9.97 1.82
CA GLU A 76 20.99 -10.74 3.06
C GLU A 76 19.68 -11.43 3.45
N ARG A 77 18.55 -10.72 3.37
CA ARG A 77 17.22 -11.31 3.63
C ARG A 77 16.83 -12.34 2.55
N ALA A 78 17.16 -12.12 1.29
CA ALA A 78 16.90 -13.06 0.20
C ALA A 78 17.80 -14.30 0.27
N GLY A 79 19.07 -14.14 0.63
CA GLY A 79 20.05 -15.22 0.80
C GLY A 79 19.71 -16.19 1.93
N MET A 80 18.86 -15.80 2.88
CA MET A 80 18.31 -16.68 3.92
C MET A 80 17.24 -17.64 3.39
N ARG A 81 16.84 -17.55 2.13
CA ARG A 81 15.83 -18.42 1.51
C ARG A 81 16.47 -19.65 0.89
N PRO A 82 15.88 -20.84 1.04
CA PRO A 82 16.36 -22.04 0.34
C PRO A 82 16.34 -21.84 -1.17
N GLY A 83 17.49 -21.98 -1.83
CA GLY A 83 17.64 -21.83 -3.29
C GLY A 83 17.62 -20.38 -3.79
N GLY A 84 17.84 -19.39 -2.92
CA GLY A 84 17.81 -17.97 -3.26
C GLY A 84 18.82 -17.58 -4.33
N GLU A 85 18.35 -17.32 -5.52
CA GLU A 85 19.08 -16.51 -6.50
C GLU A 85 19.10 -15.06 -5.95
N GLY A 86 20.25 -14.36 -6.07
CA GLY A 86 20.37 -12.98 -5.59
C GLY A 86 19.33 -12.05 -6.24
N LEU A 87 19.06 -10.91 -5.61
CA LEU A 87 18.09 -9.91 -6.10
C LEU A 87 18.55 -9.33 -7.45
N PRO A 88 17.80 -9.50 -8.56
CA PRO A 88 18.14 -8.90 -9.85
C PRO A 88 18.05 -7.36 -9.76
N VAL A 89 19.13 -6.68 -10.15
CA VAL A 89 19.19 -5.23 -10.24
C VAL A 89 19.46 -4.84 -11.69
N PHE A 90 18.45 -4.30 -12.33
CA PHE A 90 18.50 -3.86 -13.72
C PHE A 90 18.99 -2.42 -13.81
N MET A 91 19.94 -2.21 -14.72
CA MET A 91 20.51 -0.90 -15.07
C MET A 91 20.01 -0.52 -16.45
N ALA A 92 19.24 0.56 -16.55
CA ALA A 92 18.73 1.08 -17.82
C ALA A 92 19.23 2.50 -18.10
N PRO A 93 19.32 2.89 -19.38
CA PRO A 93 19.65 4.27 -19.78
C PRO A 93 18.59 5.27 -19.26
N HIS A 94 19.04 6.51 -19.06
CA HIS A 94 18.21 7.60 -18.55
C HIS A 94 16.94 7.84 -19.40
N ASP A 95 17.11 7.94 -20.72
CA ASP A 95 16.03 8.19 -21.68
C ASP A 95 14.96 7.09 -21.69
N GLU A 96 15.35 5.84 -21.53
CA GLU A 96 14.41 4.73 -21.41
C GLU A 96 13.59 4.83 -20.10
N LEU A 97 14.22 5.17 -18.98
CA LEU A 97 13.53 5.34 -17.70
C LEU A 97 12.61 6.57 -17.70
N GLU A 98 12.99 7.66 -18.34
CA GLU A 98 12.15 8.84 -18.51
C GLU A 98 10.90 8.52 -19.35
N ARG A 99 11.06 7.75 -20.43
CA ARG A 99 9.92 7.24 -21.23
C ARG A 99 8.94 6.39 -20.41
N LEU A 100 9.45 5.57 -19.48
CA LEU A 100 8.64 4.72 -18.62
C LEU A 100 7.79 5.50 -17.62
N THR A 101 8.39 6.49 -16.97
CA THR A 101 7.75 7.23 -15.87
C THR A 101 6.95 8.43 -16.34
N GLY A 102 7.21 8.92 -17.58
CA GLY A 102 6.67 10.15 -18.12
C GLY A 102 7.25 11.43 -17.49
N PHE A 103 8.28 11.28 -16.65
CA PHE A 103 9.04 12.37 -16.03
C PHE A 103 10.41 11.85 -15.58
N GLU A 104 11.37 12.74 -15.38
CA GLU A 104 12.69 12.37 -14.87
C GLU A 104 12.58 11.64 -13.51
N LEU A 105 13.18 10.46 -13.41
CA LEU A 105 13.34 9.72 -12.15
C LEU A 105 14.36 10.44 -11.27
N THR A 106 13.91 11.49 -10.61
CA THR A 106 14.76 12.39 -9.82
C THR A 106 15.22 11.79 -8.50
N ARG A 107 14.75 10.57 -8.13
CA ARG A 107 14.93 10.01 -6.76
C ARG A 107 15.21 8.52 -6.73
N GLY A 108 16.13 8.00 -7.52
CA GLY A 108 16.71 6.69 -7.29
C GLY A 108 16.18 5.59 -8.21
N ALA A 109 15.30 4.73 -7.73
CA ALA A 109 14.99 3.46 -8.37
C ALA A 109 13.49 3.16 -8.39
N LEU A 110 13.12 2.16 -9.20
CA LEU A 110 11.87 1.43 -9.14
C LEU A 110 12.14 0.06 -8.51
N GLY A 111 11.26 -0.39 -7.63
CA GLY A 111 11.30 -1.72 -7.04
C GLY A 111 10.01 -2.49 -7.34
N ALA A 112 10.11 -3.69 -7.88
CA ALA A 112 9.02 -4.63 -7.96
C ALA A 112 9.01 -5.49 -6.70
N PHE A 113 7.87 -5.58 -6.06
CA PHE A 113 7.66 -6.34 -4.83
C PHE A 113 6.49 -7.28 -4.98
N ARG A 114 6.53 -8.42 -4.29
CA ARG A 114 5.39 -9.32 -4.18
C ARG A 114 4.28 -8.67 -3.35
N ARG A 115 3.04 -8.81 -3.79
CA ARG A 115 1.90 -8.40 -2.96
C ARG A 115 1.77 -9.35 -1.78
N PRO A 116 1.61 -8.82 -0.55
CA PRO A 116 1.32 -9.66 0.61
C PRO A 116 -0.11 -10.19 0.55
N ALA A 117 -0.36 -11.33 1.17
CA ALA A 117 -1.70 -11.67 1.60
C ALA A 117 -2.17 -10.63 2.62
N LEU A 118 -3.40 -10.15 2.47
CA LEU A 118 -3.95 -9.21 3.44
C LEU A 118 -4.33 -9.94 4.74
N PRO A 119 -4.11 -9.33 5.91
CA PRO A 119 -4.59 -9.85 7.19
C PRO A 119 -6.12 -9.82 7.22
N THR A 120 -6.72 -10.55 8.16
CA THR A 120 -8.17 -10.45 8.41
C THR A 120 -8.52 -9.12 9.07
N VAL A 121 -9.81 -8.75 9.04
CA VAL A 121 -10.29 -7.56 9.77
C VAL A 121 -10.02 -7.70 11.26
N ALA A 122 -10.27 -8.87 11.83
CA ALA A 122 -10.02 -9.15 13.24
C ALA A 122 -8.52 -8.97 13.61
N ASP A 123 -7.59 -9.43 12.76
CA ASP A 123 -6.15 -9.26 13.00
C ASP A 123 -5.75 -7.78 13.05
N VAL A 124 -6.32 -6.98 12.13
CA VAL A 124 -6.00 -5.55 12.00
C VAL A 124 -6.61 -4.74 13.15
N LEU A 125 -7.75 -5.17 13.70
CA LEU A 125 -8.46 -4.49 14.77
C LEU A 125 -8.03 -4.90 16.18
N HIS A 126 -7.27 -5.99 16.34
CA HIS A 126 -6.98 -6.63 17.63
C HIS A 126 -6.46 -5.68 18.73
N GLU A 127 -5.57 -4.77 18.37
CA GLU A 127 -5.01 -3.77 19.31
C GLU A 127 -5.33 -2.33 18.91
N ALA A 128 -6.15 -2.16 17.87
CA ALA A 128 -6.46 -0.84 17.34
C ALA A 128 -7.45 -0.11 18.23
N ARG A 129 -7.21 1.18 18.45
CA ARG A 129 -8.10 2.12 19.17
C ARG A 129 -8.66 3.19 18.25
N LEU A 130 -7.88 3.59 17.24
CA LEU A 130 -8.28 4.58 16.26
C LEU A 130 -8.15 3.99 14.84
N VAL A 131 -9.29 3.82 14.18
CA VAL A 131 -9.37 3.21 12.85
C VAL A 131 -9.93 4.20 11.85
N ALA A 132 -9.28 4.33 10.70
CA ALA A 132 -9.82 5.08 9.58
C ALA A 132 -10.45 4.12 8.56
N VAL A 133 -11.67 4.41 8.15
CA VAL A 133 -12.36 3.65 7.10
C VAL A 133 -12.42 4.49 5.83
N LEU A 134 -11.91 3.93 4.73
CA LEU A 134 -12.01 4.51 3.41
C LEU A 134 -13.25 3.92 2.72
N GLU A 135 -14.28 4.72 2.59
CA GLU A 135 -15.51 4.34 1.90
C GLU A 135 -15.50 4.93 0.48
N ASP A 136 -15.49 4.05 -0.52
CA ASP A 136 -15.65 4.37 -1.95
C ASP A 136 -14.68 5.44 -2.49
N ILE A 137 -13.47 5.48 -1.98
CA ILE A 137 -12.44 6.40 -2.45
C ILE A 137 -11.91 5.91 -3.81
N THR A 138 -12.42 6.48 -4.89
CA THR A 138 -12.11 6.13 -6.29
C THR A 138 -11.03 7.04 -6.92
N ASN A 139 -10.11 7.54 -6.10
CA ASN A 139 -8.97 8.32 -6.55
C ASN A 139 -7.70 7.84 -5.85
N HIS A 140 -6.75 7.29 -6.60
CA HIS A 140 -5.49 6.77 -6.06
C HIS A 140 -4.67 7.82 -5.29
N THR A 141 -4.73 9.11 -5.70
CA THR A 141 -4.06 10.20 -4.99
C THR A 141 -4.68 10.40 -3.60
N ASN A 142 -6.01 10.36 -3.51
CA ASN A 142 -6.72 10.49 -2.23
C ASN A 142 -6.43 9.29 -1.32
N VAL A 143 -6.46 8.07 -1.85
CA VAL A 143 -6.08 6.87 -1.08
C VAL A 143 -4.68 7.05 -0.49
N GLY A 144 -3.68 7.40 -1.31
CA GLY A 144 -2.31 7.63 -0.83
C GLY A 144 -2.19 8.77 0.18
N ALA A 145 -2.92 9.87 -0.02
CA ALA A 145 -2.92 11.02 0.89
C ALA A 145 -3.54 10.66 2.26
N ILE A 146 -4.60 9.85 2.27
CA ILE A 146 -5.24 9.38 3.51
C ILE A 146 -4.27 8.50 4.30
N PHE A 147 -3.59 7.53 3.68
CA PHE A 147 -2.57 6.72 4.35
C PHE A 147 -1.45 7.57 4.93
N ARG A 148 -1.01 8.62 4.22
CA ARG A 148 0.00 9.55 4.72
C ARG A 148 -0.50 10.32 5.94
N SER A 149 -1.75 10.79 5.93
CA SER A 149 -2.37 11.48 7.06
C SER A 149 -2.61 10.53 8.23
N ALA A 150 -3.09 9.32 7.97
CA ALA A 150 -3.28 8.28 8.99
C ALA A 150 -1.99 8.00 9.76
N ALA A 151 -0.87 7.78 9.05
CA ALA A 151 0.43 7.58 9.68
C ALA A 151 0.89 8.79 10.50
N ALA A 152 0.64 10.02 10.03
CA ALA A 152 1.04 11.24 10.72
C ALA A 152 0.20 11.52 11.99
N LEU A 153 -1.06 11.09 11.98
CA LEU A 153 -2.01 11.31 13.09
C LEU A 153 -2.06 10.14 14.08
N GLY A 154 -1.26 9.09 13.87
CA GLY A 154 -1.23 7.94 14.78
C GLY A 154 -2.47 7.05 14.67
N VAL A 155 -3.07 6.95 13.48
CA VAL A 155 -4.14 5.98 13.23
C VAL A 155 -3.55 4.58 13.29
N ASP A 156 -4.16 3.70 14.07
CA ASP A 156 -3.66 2.35 14.34
C ASP A 156 -3.90 1.40 13.16
N ALA A 157 -5.03 1.59 12.44
CA ALA A 157 -5.40 0.74 11.33
C ALA A 157 -6.23 1.49 10.27
N VAL A 158 -6.16 1.00 9.03
CA VAL A 158 -6.98 1.50 7.92
C VAL A 158 -7.79 0.34 7.34
N LEU A 159 -9.10 0.52 7.25
CA LEU A 159 -10.01 -0.39 6.56
C LEU A 159 -10.44 0.21 5.22
N VAL A 160 -10.50 -0.61 4.19
CA VAL A 160 -10.75 -0.16 2.82
C VAL A 160 -11.99 -0.88 2.27
N SER A 161 -13.05 -0.13 1.95
CA SER A 161 -14.28 -0.72 1.40
C SER A 161 -14.05 -1.35 0.02
N PRO A 162 -14.93 -2.25 -0.44
CA PRO A 162 -14.74 -2.99 -1.69
C PRO A 162 -14.61 -2.11 -2.93
N ALA A 163 -15.32 -0.99 -2.99
CA ALA A 163 -15.30 -0.08 -4.13
C ALA A 163 -14.11 0.89 -4.12
N CYS A 164 -13.33 0.95 -3.04
CA CYS A 164 -12.13 1.76 -2.99
C CYS A 164 -11.06 1.26 -3.95
N TYR A 165 -10.32 2.21 -4.51
CA TYR A 165 -9.12 1.91 -5.26
C TYR A 165 -8.05 1.24 -4.38
N ASP A 166 -7.18 0.50 -5.04
CA ASP A 166 -6.18 -0.32 -4.41
C ASP A 166 -5.07 0.54 -3.77
N PRO A 167 -4.79 0.40 -2.45
CA PRO A 167 -3.70 1.10 -1.79
C PRO A 167 -2.30 0.77 -2.34
N LEU A 168 -2.11 -0.43 -2.90
CA LEU A 168 -0.85 -0.85 -3.52
C LEU A 168 -0.75 -0.47 -5.01
N TYR A 169 -1.67 0.32 -5.53
CA TYR A 169 -1.52 0.91 -6.84
C TYR A 169 -0.33 1.88 -6.86
N ARG A 170 0.50 1.81 -7.90
CA ARG A 170 1.76 2.59 -8.00
C ARG A 170 1.61 4.05 -7.57
N ARG A 171 0.55 4.74 -8.05
CA ARG A 171 0.30 6.14 -7.71
C ARG A 171 -0.06 6.33 -6.24
N ALA A 172 -0.84 5.43 -5.64
CA ALA A 172 -1.20 5.50 -4.22
C ALA A 172 0.03 5.27 -3.34
N VAL A 173 0.83 4.26 -3.65
CA VAL A 173 2.11 3.97 -2.98
C VAL A 173 3.04 5.19 -3.01
N ARG A 174 3.19 5.84 -4.17
CA ARG A 174 4.02 7.02 -4.32
C ARG A 174 3.50 8.21 -3.51
N VAL A 175 2.21 8.51 -3.59
CA VAL A 175 1.58 9.65 -2.87
C VAL A 175 1.62 9.44 -1.37
N SER A 176 1.43 8.21 -0.90
CA SER A 176 1.57 7.86 0.52
C SER A 176 3.01 8.02 1.02
N MET A 177 3.99 8.20 0.14
CA MET A 177 5.42 8.15 0.48
C MET A 177 5.81 6.83 1.16
N GLY A 178 5.09 5.74 0.87
CA GLY A 178 5.29 4.42 1.46
C GLY A 178 4.69 4.23 2.86
N THR A 179 3.89 5.16 3.38
CA THR A 179 3.20 4.95 4.67
C THR A 179 2.14 3.85 4.61
N VAL A 180 1.70 3.47 3.42
CA VAL A 180 0.86 2.29 3.18
C VAL A 180 1.49 0.98 3.70
N PHE A 181 2.80 0.95 3.90
CA PHE A 181 3.54 -0.18 4.49
C PHE A 181 3.79 -0.05 5.99
N GLN A 182 3.43 1.10 6.59
CA GLN A 182 3.66 1.42 8.00
C GLN A 182 2.39 1.33 8.83
N VAL A 183 1.24 1.63 8.24
CA VAL A 183 -0.07 1.52 8.91
C VAL A 183 -0.71 0.20 8.49
N PRO A 184 -1.04 -0.69 9.43
CA PRO A 184 -1.77 -1.92 9.13
C PRO A 184 -3.08 -1.62 8.41
N TRP A 185 -3.41 -2.42 7.39
CA TRP A 185 -4.66 -2.24 6.67
C TRP A 185 -5.16 -3.54 6.05
N THR A 186 -6.46 -3.60 5.84
CA THR A 186 -7.12 -4.67 5.08
C THR A 186 -8.38 -4.17 4.40
N ARG A 187 -9.04 -5.04 3.62
CA ARG A 187 -10.36 -4.77 3.07
C ARG A 187 -11.44 -5.22 4.05
N ILE A 188 -12.52 -4.45 4.13
CA ILE A 188 -13.70 -4.76 4.92
C ILE A 188 -14.91 -4.83 3.99
N GLY A 189 -15.77 -5.81 4.21
CA GLY A 189 -16.86 -6.15 3.31
C GLY A 189 -16.42 -7.08 2.18
N ASP A 190 -17.38 -7.69 1.47
CA ASP A 190 -17.13 -8.64 0.38
C ASP A 190 -17.15 -7.93 -0.97
N GLU A 191 -16.00 -7.94 -1.67
CA GLU A 191 -15.87 -7.39 -3.02
C GLU A 191 -16.59 -8.24 -4.09
N ASN A 192 -16.97 -9.47 -3.77
CA ASN A 192 -17.64 -10.39 -4.69
C ASN A 192 -19.18 -10.30 -4.62
N VAL A 193 -19.71 -9.62 -3.61
CA VAL A 193 -21.16 -9.39 -3.48
C VAL A 193 -21.52 -8.08 -4.17
N PRO A 194 -22.15 -8.14 -5.35
CA PRO A 194 -22.63 -6.94 -6.00
C PRO A 194 -23.80 -6.34 -5.19
N ASN A 195 -23.60 -5.16 -4.66
CA ASN A 195 -24.72 -4.42 -4.13
C ASN A 195 -25.25 -3.44 -5.18
N ARG A 196 -26.53 -3.01 -5.01
CA ARG A 196 -27.19 -2.07 -5.94
C ARG A 196 -26.57 -0.68 -5.93
N SER A 197 -25.81 -0.34 -4.91
CA SER A 197 -25.09 0.94 -4.76
C SER A 197 -23.60 0.84 -5.13
N GLY A 198 -23.09 -0.35 -5.50
CA GLY A 198 -21.70 -0.55 -5.87
C GLY A 198 -20.72 -0.67 -4.69
N CYS A 199 -21.21 -0.60 -3.44
CA CYS A 199 -20.39 -0.55 -2.24
C CYS A 199 -20.13 -1.90 -1.57
N GLY A 200 -20.55 -3.02 -2.17
CA GLY A 200 -20.46 -4.34 -1.55
C GLY A 200 -21.30 -4.43 -0.28
N THR A 201 -20.91 -5.21 0.69
CA THR A 201 -21.61 -5.40 1.96
C THR A 201 -21.16 -4.42 3.05
N TRP A 202 -20.27 -3.47 2.73
CA TRP A 202 -19.66 -2.56 3.70
C TRP A 202 -20.69 -1.85 4.59
N SER A 203 -21.73 -1.23 3.99
CA SER A 203 -22.68 -0.40 4.73
C SER A 203 -23.53 -1.17 5.74
N ASN A 204 -23.69 -2.48 5.59
CA ASN A 204 -24.48 -3.32 6.49
C ASN A 204 -23.56 -4.21 7.36
N GLU A 205 -22.72 -5.02 6.73
CA GLU A 205 -21.91 -6.03 7.41
C GLU A 205 -20.65 -5.42 8.03
N GLY A 206 -19.96 -4.53 7.31
CA GLY A 206 -18.72 -3.94 7.81
C GLY A 206 -18.91 -3.01 9.01
N ILE A 207 -20.02 -2.22 9.04
CA ILE A 207 -20.33 -1.40 10.22
C ILE A 207 -20.71 -2.29 11.40
N ALA A 208 -21.49 -3.35 11.16
CA ALA A 208 -21.83 -4.31 12.20
C ALA A 208 -20.59 -5.00 12.79
N GLU A 209 -19.66 -5.43 11.93
CA GLU A 209 -18.38 -6.03 12.34
C GLU A 209 -17.56 -5.07 13.21
N LEU A 210 -17.49 -3.77 12.87
CA LEU A 210 -16.82 -2.77 13.71
C LEU A 210 -17.49 -2.61 15.08
N HIS A 211 -18.81 -2.61 15.15
CA HIS A 211 -19.55 -2.55 16.42
C HIS A 211 -19.32 -3.80 17.27
N GLU A 212 -19.26 -5.00 16.67
CA GLU A 212 -18.92 -6.25 17.36
C GLU A 212 -17.51 -6.23 17.97
N HIS A 213 -16.57 -5.53 17.31
CA HIS A 213 -15.23 -5.26 17.83
C HIS A 213 -15.17 -4.08 18.82
N GLY A 214 -16.31 -3.49 19.20
CA GLY A 214 -16.40 -2.43 20.21
C GLY A 214 -16.15 -1.00 19.70
N PHE A 215 -16.02 -0.79 18.40
CA PHE A 215 -15.80 0.53 17.83
C PHE A 215 -17.08 1.35 17.75
N THR A 216 -16.99 2.63 18.06
CA THR A 216 -18.01 3.64 17.71
C THR A 216 -17.65 4.23 16.35
N CYS A 217 -18.57 4.13 15.39
CA CYS A 217 -18.38 4.68 14.05
C CYS A 217 -18.82 6.15 13.99
N ALA A 218 -17.99 7.00 13.39
CA ALA A 218 -18.30 8.38 13.09
C ALA A 218 -18.04 8.67 11.61
N ALA A 219 -19.02 9.25 10.90
CA ALA A 219 -18.87 9.63 9.51
C ALA A 219 -18.31 11.07 9.40
N MET A 220 -17.27 11.24 8.58
CA MET A 220 -16.74 12.56 8.20
C MET A 220 -17.63 13.16 7.11
N ALA A 221 -18.77 13.67 7.50
CA ALA A 221 -19.81 14.20 6.60
C ALA A 221 -20.08 15.69 6.86
N LEU A 222 -20.57 16.38 5.85
CA LEU A 222 -21.06 17.76 5.97
C LEU A 222 -22.57 17.72 6.22
N SER A 223 -22.97 17.99 7.46
CA SER A 223 -24.36 17.98 7.90
C SER A 223 -24.57 19.11 8.92
N ASP A 224 -25.76 19.65 9.00
CA ASP A 224 -26.09 20.75 9.95
C ASP A 224 -26.03 20.31 11.42
N ASP A 225 -26.12 18.99 11.67
CA ASP A 225 -26.03 18.36 12.98
C ASP A 225 -24.65 17.71 13.24
N SER A 226 -23.64 18.02 12.43
CA SER A 226 -22.28 17.53 12.63
C SER A 226 -21.66 18.08 13.91
N MET A 227 -20.90 17.23 14.59
CA MET A 227 -20.08 17.62 15.74
C MET A 227 -18.62 17.77 15.37
N THR A 228 -17.87 18.54 16.11
CA THR A 228 -16.42 18.65 15.95
C THR A 228 -15.71 17.42 16.49
N PRO A 229 -14.46 17.14 16.07
CA PRO A 229 -13.65 16.08 16.67
C PRO A 229 -13.47 16.19 18.20
N ASP A 230 -13.40 17.42 18.73
CA ASP A 230 -13.28 17.65 20.16
C ASP A 230 -14.56 17.27 20.91
N GLU A 231 -15.73 17.60 20.35
CA GLU A 231 -17.02 17.20 20.91
C GLU A 231 -17.20 15.68 20.87
N LEU A 232 -16.80 15.04 19.78
CA LEU A 232 -16.82 13.58 19.68
C LEU A 232 -15.89 12.94 20.72
N SER A 233 -14.69 13.45 20.89
CA SER A 233 -13.72 12.97 21.89
C SER A 233 -14.28 13.10 23.32
N ALA A 234 -14.89 14.22 23.66
CA ALA A 234 -15.54 14.42 24.96
C ALA A 234 -16.71 13.43 25.18
N LEU A 235 -17.51 13.18 24.14
CA LEU A 235 -18.61 12.22 24.20
C LEU A 235 -18.12 10.80 24.48
N LEU A 236 -17.06 10.37 23.79
CA LEU A 236 -16.46 9.03 23.97
C LEU A 236 -15.87 8.86 25.36
N ALA A 237 -15.13 9.85 25.86
CA ALA A 237 -14.58 9.85 27.22
C ALA A 237 -15.66 9.77 28.31
N ALA A 238 -16.80 10.44 28.10
CA ALA A 238 -17.92 10.37 29.02
C ALA A 238 -18.59 8.98 29.05
N ARG A 239 -18.61 8.27 27.93
CA ARG A 239 -19.14 6.90 27.86
C ARG A 239 -18.24 5.89 28.56
N GLU A 240 -16.92 6.00 28.43
CA GLU A 240 -15.96 5.13 29.13
C GLU A 240 -16.12 5.25 30.64
N THR A 241 -16.28 6.47 31.16
CA THR A 241 -16.47 6.71 32.62
C THR A 241 -17.85 6.23 33.14
N ALA A 242 -18.85 6.10 32.30
CA ALA A 242 -20.18 5.61 32.69
C ALA A 242 -20.30 4.07 32.66
N SER A 243 -19.33 3.39 32.01
CA SER A 243 -19.35 1.93 31.83
C SER A 243 -18.42 1.18 32.81
N GLY A 244 -17.62 1.88 33.61
CA GLY A 244 -16.73 1.35 34.67
C GLY A 244 -17.28 1.62 36.05
#